data_7f1f367561f9b8815f1fd587115739fb
#
_entry.id   7f1f367561f9b8815f1fd587115739fb
#
_cell.length_a   1.000
_cell.length_b   1.000
_cell.length_c   1.000
_cell.angle_alpha   90.00
_cell.angle_beta   90.00
_cell.angle_gamma   90.00
#
_symmetry.space_group_name_H-M   'P 1'
#
loop_
_entity.id
_entity.type
_entity.pdbx_description
1 polymer ?
#
loop_
_entity_poly.entity_id
_entity_poly.type
_entity_poly.pdbx_seq_one_letter_code
_entity_poly.pdbx_strand_id
1 'polypeptide(L)'
;HFQKYTAGSRIVKQGDYCNNIIFILQGEIRAESVDHTYHYTIHETLESPQIIEPYSLFGMYPQYTASYYAHTNVNAITIDKAYILSELNKYEIFQLNYLNMLSNRAQTIYRKLKSPHASDTLDKIVNFMQLRCITPTGEKKLQIRMEDLAEQIDDTRINVSKVLNELKDGGVIRLSRRIIDIPDMETLSNYKENKKTLFMENPFLQPYTTPHGTVPFDKIELVHYEPAIREGISQEDKEIND
;
A
#
# COMPACT_ATOMS: atom_id res chain seq x y z
N HIS A 1 -14.26 -17.36 -22.39
CA HIS A 1 -14.51 -16.43 -23.49
C HIS A 1 -13.35 -15.44 -23.59
N PHE A 2 -12.84 -15.23 -24.82
CA PHE A 2 -11.89 -14.16 -25.09
C PHE A 2 -12.63 -12.83 -25.23
N GLN A 3 -12.13 -11.79 -24.56
CA GLN A 3 -12.69 -10.45 -24.61
C GLN A 3 -11.60 -9.43 -24.91
N LYS A 4 -11.98 -8.38 -25.65
CA LYS A 4 -11.11 -7.22 -25.91
C LYS A 4 -11.79 -5.98 -25.38
N TYR A 5 -11.04 -5.19 -24.64
CA TYR A 5 -11.48 -3.93 -24.09
C TYR A 5 -10.66 -2.80 -24.71
N THR A 6 -11.33 -1.78 -25.20
CA THR A 6 -10.66 -0.56 -25.68
C THR A 6 -10.24 0.31 -24.50
N ALA A 7 -9.17 1.06 -24.67
CA ALA A 7 -8.71 2.03 -23.66
C ALA A 7 -9.86 2.92 -23.19
N GLY A 8 -9.96 3.12 -21.88
CA GLY A 8 -11.01 3.88 -21.20
C GLY A 8 -12.30 3.10 -20.90
N SER A 9 -12.50 1.90 -21.47
CA SER A 9 -13.70 1.12 -21.19
C SER A 9 -13.66 0.47 -19.82
N ARG A 10 -14.82 0.38 -19.16
CA ARG A 10 -14.97 -0.30 -17.86
C ARG A 10 -15.07 -1.80 -18.06
N ILE A 11 -14.28 -2.56 -17.31
CA ILE A 11 -14.25 -4.02 -17.30
C ILE A 11 -15.28 -4.54 -16.29
N VAL A 12 -15.20 -4.09 -15.03
CA VAL A 12 -16.17 -4.38 -13.97
C VAL A 12 -16.37 -3.16 -13.08
N LYS A 13 -17.46 -3.13 -12.33
CA LYS A 13 -17.82 -2.05 -11.41
C LYS A 13 -17.77 -2.53 -9.96
N GLN A 14 -17.27 -1.69 -9.08
CA GLN A 14 -17.32 -1.90 -7.63
C GLN A 14 -18.76 -2.15 -7.16
N GLY A 15 -18.96 -3.18 -6.35
CA GLY A 15 -20.27 -3.59 -5.83
C GLY A 15 -21.06 -4.52 -6.76
N ASP A 16 -20.69 -4.69 -8.03
CA ASP A 16 -21.31 -5.69 -8.89
C ASP A 16 -20.94 -7.11 -8.42
N TYR A 17 -21.85 -8.07 -8.64
CA TYR A 17 -21.59 -9.47 -8.30
C TYR A 17 -20.45 -10.05 -9.14
N CYS A 18 -19.50 -10.69 -8.48
CA CYS A 18 -18.38 -11.38 -9.10
C CYS A 18 -18.80 -12.80 -9.52
N ASN A 19 -19.22 -12.96 -10.77
CA ASN A 19 -19.63 -14.24 -11.34
C ASN A 19 -18.59 -14.87 -12.29
N ASN A 20 -17.46 -14.18 -12.48
CA ASN A 20 -16.42 -14.63 -13.41
C ASN A 20 -15.04 -14.42 -12.82
N ILE A 21 -14.09 -15.29 -13.17
CA ILE A 21 -12.66 -14.98 -13.10
C ILE A 21 -12.28 -14.29 -14.41
N ILE A 22 -11.56 -13.17 -14.30
CA ILE A 22 -11.08 -12.40 -15.46
C ILE A 22 -9.56 -12.37 -15.40
N PHE A 23 -8.92 -12.96 -16.41
CA PHE A 23 -7.49 -12.95 -16.62
C PHE A 23 -7.14 -11.88 -17.63
N ILE A 24 -6.37 -10.90 -17.24
CA ILE A 24 -5.78 -9.90 -18.12
C ILE A 24 -4.51 -10.49 -18.71
N LEU A 25 -4.51 -10.73 -20.01
CA LEU A 25 -3.40 -11.38 -20.72
C LEU A 25 -2.42 -10.35 -21.28
N GLN A 26 -2.93 -9.21 -21.71
CA GLN A 26 -2.16 -8.14 -22.32
C GLN A 26 -2.80 -6.80 -22.05
N GLY A 27 -1.97 -5.77 -21.91
CA GLY A 27 -2.38 -4.40 -21.64
C GLY A 27 -2.32 -4.05 -20.15
N GLU A 28 -2.69 -2.84 -19.84
CA GLU A 28 -2.72 -2.26 -18.50
C GLU A 28 -4.14 -1.96 -18.09
N ILE A 29 -4.47 -2.20 -16.82
CA ILE A 29 -5.76 -1.85 -16.24
C ILE A 29 -5.57 -0.88 -15.10
N ARG A 30 -6.56 -0.02 -14.88
CA ARG A 30 -6.64 0.85 -13.72
C ARG A 30 -7.73 0.35 -12.79
N ALA A 31 -7.37 0.06 -11.55
CA ALA A 31 -8.30 -0.19 -10.47
C ALA A 31 -8.65 1.12 -9.76
N GLU A 32 -9.91 1.26 -9.37
CA GLU A 32 -10.44 2.39 -8.63
C GLU A 32 -11.28 1.86 -7.47
N SER A 33 -10.77 2.03 -6.25
CA SER A 33 -11.44 1.62 -5.01
C SER A 33 -11.95 2.86 -4.29
N VAL A 34 -13.28 2.97 -4.16
CA VAL A 34 -13.94 4.11 -3.52
C VAL A 34 -14.49 3.68 -2.16
N ASP A 35 -14.13 4.41 -1.12
CA ASP A 35 -14.74 4.28 0.20
C ASP A 35 -15.58 5.51 0.51
N HIS A 36 -16.90 5.32 0.50
CA HIS A 36 -17.85 6.40 0.77
C HIS A 36 -17.97 6.73 2.25
N THR A 37 -17.64 5.79 3.13
CA THR A 37 -17.73 5.97 4.59
C THR A 37 -16.59 6.86 5.07
N TYR A 38 -15.40 6.61 4.55
CA TYR A 38 -14.18 7.31 4.96
C TYR A 38 -13.68 8.33 3.94
N HIS A 39 -14.48 8.59 2.89
CA HIS A 39 -14.28 9.66 1.92
C HIS A 39 -12.91 9.64 1.21
N TYR A 40 -12.43 8.46 0.82
CA TYR A 40 -11.23 8.35 0.01
C TYR A 40 -11.45 7.53 -1.26
N THR A 41 -10.56 7.74 -2.23
CA THR A 41 -10.46 6.92 -3.44
C THR A 41 -9.01 6.56 -3.68
N ILE A 42 -8.74 5.28 -3.94
CA ILE A 42 -7.42 4.78 -4.35
C ILE A 42 -7.48 4.36 -5.80
N HIS A 43 -6.55 4.87 -6.59
CA HIS A 43 -6.31 4.42 -7.95
C HIS A 43 -4.98 3.67 -8.01
N GLU A 44 -4.98 2.56 -8.72
CA GLU A 44 -3.80 1.74 -8.94
C GLU A 44 -3.70 1.37 -10.42
N THR A 45 -2.50 1.45 -10.98
CA THR A 45 -2.21 0.92 -12.31
C THR A 45 -1.64 -0.49 -12.16
N LEU A 46 -2.22 -1.45 -12.88
CA LEU A 46 -1.87 -2.86 -12.81
C LEU A 46 -1.49 -3.34 -14.21
N GLU A 47 -0.30 -3.91 -14.32
CA GLU A 47 0.21 -4.46 -15.57
C GLU A 47 -0.19 -5.93 -15.75
N SER A 48 -0.34 -6.36 -17.00
CA SER A 48 -0.53 -7.77 -17.33
C SER A 48 0.78 -8.58 -17.17
N PRO A 49 0.71 -9.89 -16.83
CA PRO A 49 -0.49 -10.69 -16.58
C PRO A 49 -1.09 -10.43 -15.19
N GLN A 50 -2.41 -10.30 -15.12
CA GLN A 50 -3.12 -10.02 -13.87
C GLN A 50 -4.46 -10.76 -13.82
N ILE A 51 -4.92 -11.10 -12.61
CA ILE A 51 -6.24 -11.65 -12.35
C ILE A 51 -7.05 -10.64 -11.54
N ILE A 52 -8.25 -10.31 -11.99
CA ILE A 52 -9.13 -9.39 -11.27
C ILE A 52 -9.81 -10.12 -10.12
N GLU A 53 -9.53 -9.69 -8.90
CA GLU A 53 -10.16 -10.07 -7.63
C GLU A 53 -10.61 -11.53 -7.54
N PRO A 54 -9.74 -12.51 -7.70
CA PRO A 54 -10.14 -13.92 -7.65
C PRO A 54 -10.72 -14.33 -6.28
N TYR A 55 -10.42 -13.57 -5.23
CA TYR A 55 -10.95 -13.76 -3.89
C TYR A 55 -12.42 -13.32 -3.74
N SER A 56 -12.94 -12.49 -4.67
CA SER A 56 -14.33 -12.03 -4.67
C SER A 56 -15.30 -13.02 -5.33
N LEU A 57 -14.79 -14.09 -5.99
CA LEU A 57 -15.63 -15.04 -6.70
C LEU A 57 -16.50 -15.89 -5.76
N PHE A 58 -15.99 -16.23 -4.59
CA PHE A 58 -16.64 -17.03 -3.58
C PHE A 58 -16.68 -16.28 -2.24
N GLY A 59 -17.40 -16.84 -1.27
CA GLY A 59 -17.50 -16.28 0.07
C GLY A 59 -18.83 -15.59 0.34
N MET A 60 -18.91 -14.92 1.47
CA MET A 60 -20.16 -14.28 1.94
C MET A 60 -20.50 -12.98 1.17
N TYR A 61 -19.49 -12.32 0.62
CA TYR A 61 -19.62 -11.04 -0.09
C TYR A 61 -19.01 -11.16 -1.49
N PRO A 62 -19.66 -11.86 -2.43
CA PRO A 62 -19.11 -12.11 -3.76
C PRO A 62 -19.33 -10.89 -4.68
N GLN A 63 -18.74 -9.76 -4.31
CA GLN A 63 -18.84 -8.50 -5.03
C GLN A 63 -17.45 -7.96 -5.26
N TYR A 64 -17.25 -7.27 -6.40
CA TYR A 64 -16.00 -6.58 -6.67
C TYR A 64 -15.77 -5.45 -5.66
N THR A 65 -14.57 -5.38 -5.09
CA THR A 65 -14.18 -4.37 -4.10
C THR A 65 -13.69 -3.07 -4.75
N ALA A 66 -13.38 -3.12 -6.06
CA ALA A 66 -12.98 -1.97 -6.87
C ALA A 66 -13.62 -2.01 -8.26
N SER A 67 -13.69 -0.87 -8.93
CA SER A 67 -13.98 -0.77 -10.36
C SER A 67 -12.69 -0.93 -11.16
N TYR A 68 -12.75 -1.63 -12.29
CA TYR A 68 -11.59 -1.83 -13.16
C TYR A 68 -11.87 -1.29 -14.54
N TYR A 69 -10.91 -0.56 -15.08
CA TYR A 69 -10.97 0.07 -16.39
C TYR A 69 -9.76 -0.34 -17.22
N ALA A 70 -9.93 -0.52 -18.51
CA ALA A 70 -8.82 -0.69 -19.43
C ALA A 70 -8.04 0.64 -19.53
N HIS A 71 -6.79 0.66 -19.10
CA HIS A 71 -5.93 1.84 -19.22
C HIS A 71 -5.37 1.96 -20.65
N THR A 72 -4.95 0.84 -21.20
CA THR A 72 -4.61 0.67 -22.63
C THR A 72 -5.62 -0.24 -23.30
N ASN A 73 -5.38 -0.69 -24.53
CA ASN A 73 -6.17 -1.78 -25.11
C ASN A 73 -5.82 -3.09 -24.39
N VAL A 74 -6.84 -3.80 -23.90
CA VAL A 74 -6.70 -4.98 -23.05
C VAL A 74 -7.25 -6.22 -23.75
N ASN A 75 -6.48 -7.31 -23.73
CA ASN A 75 -6.95 -8.65 -24.08
C ASN A 75 -7.15 -9.46 -22.79
N ALA A 76 -8.33 -10.06 -22.65
CA ALA A 76 -8.69 -10.82 -21.44
C ALA A 76 -9.34 -12.16 -21.76
N ILE A 77 -9.27 -13.09 -20.80
CA ILE A 77 -10.08 -14.30 -20.76
C ILE A 77 -11.02 -14.20 -19.56
N THR A 78 -12.32 -14.37 -19.84
CA THR A 78 -13.35 -14.44 -18.80
C THR A 78 -13.86 -15.88 -18.70
N ILE A 79 -13.87 -16.42 -17.47
CA ILE A 79 -14.32 -17.78 -17.16
C ILE A 79 -15.45 -17.69 -16.15
N ASP A 80 -16.60 -18.21 -16.51
CA ASP A 80 -17.80 -18.21 -15.67
C ASP A 80 -17.62 -19.10 -14.43
N LYS A 81 -18.19 -18.70 -13.32
CA LYS A 81 -18.16 -19.41 -12.04
C LYS A 81 -18.74 -20.82 -12.12
N ALA A 82 -19.82 -21.00 -12.88
CA ALA A 82 -20.42 -22.31 -13.05
C ALA A 82 -19.48 -23.25 -13.81
N TYR A 83 -18.78 -22.76 -14.85
CA TYR A 83 -17.78 -23.55 -15.57
C TYR A 83 -16.58 -23.91 -14.69
N ILE A 84 -16.16 -23.01 -13.83
CA ILE A 84 -15.09 -23.28 -12.86
C ILE A 84 -15.49 -24.44 -11.94
N LEU A 85 -16.72 -24.41 -11.41
CA LEU A 85 -17.22 -25.46 -10.52
C LEU A 85 -17.45 -26.81 -11.21
N SER A 86 -17.99 -26.80 -12.43
CA SER A 86 -18.34 -28.04 -13.16
C SER A 86 -17.15 -28.66 -13.87
N GLU A 87 -16.25 -27.84 -14.42
CA GLU A 87 -15.19 -28.33 -15.31
C GLU A 87 -13.79 -28.12 -14.73
N LEU A 88 -13.39 -26.87 -14.40
CA LEU A 88 -12.02 -26.61 -13.98
C LEU A 88 -11.68 -27.21 -12.64
N ASN A 89 -12.68 -27.34 -11.76
CA ASN A 89 -12.50 -27.96 -10.45
C ASN A 89 -12.20 -29.48 -10.50
N LYS A 90 -12.28 -30.10 -11.67
CA LYS A 90 -11.85 -31.51 -11.89
C LYS A 90 -10.32 -31.63 -12.01
N TYR A 91 -9.63 -30.52 -12.23
CA TYR A 91 -8.17 -30.49 -12.42
C TYR A 91 -7.47 -30.07 -11.13
N GLU A 92 -6.74 -30.99 -10.53
CA GLU A 92 -6.00 -30.76 -9.28
C GLU A 92 -5.05 -29.56 -9.37
N ILE A 93 -4.38 -29.38 -10.51
CA ILE A 93 -3.48 -28.26 -10.73
C ILE A 93 -4.20 -26.91 -10.66
N PHE A 94 -5.44 -26.83 -11.16
CA PHE A 94 -6.24 -25.62 -11.06
C PHE A 94 -6.64 -25.35 -9.62
N GLN A 95 -7.13 -26.37 -8.89
CA GLN A 95 -7.52 -26.27 -7.50
C GLN A 95 -6.36 -25.78 -6.63
N LEU A 96 -5.19 -26.41 -6.80
CA LEU A 96 -3.98 -26.07 -6.02
C LEU A 96 -3.54 -24.63 -6.27
N ASN A 97 -3.51 -24.20 -7.53
CA ASN A 97 -3.12 -22.83 -7.89
C ASN A 97 -4.13 -21.80 -7.34
N TYR A 98 -5.42 -22.09 -7.42
CA TYR A 98 -6.45 -21.20 -6.90
C TYR A 98 -6.38 -21.10 -5.36
N LEU A 99 -6.23 -22.23 -4.64
CA LEU A 99 -6.05 -22.25 -3.20
C LEU A 99 -4.78 -21.52 -2.76
N ASN A 100 -3.65 -21.74 -3.45
CA ASN A 100 -2.41 -21.05 -3.16
C ASN A 100 -2.54 -19.52 -3.32
N MET A 101 -3.22 -19.07 -4.36
CA MET A 101 -3.46 -17.65 -4.61
C MET A 101 -4.29 -17.02 -3.47
N LEU A 102 -5.37 -17.68 -3.04
CA LEU A 102 -6.21 -17.23 -1.92
C LEU A 102 -5.44 -17.25 -0.59
N SER A 103 -4.69 -18.33 -0.34
CA SER A 103 -3.89 -18.50 0.88
C SER A 103 -2.79 -17.44 0.97
N ASN A 104 -2.09 -17.17 -0.12
CA ASN A 104 -1.06 -16.13 -0.18
C ASN A 104 -1.65 -14.75 0.11
N ARG A 105 -2.84 -14.44 -0.43
CA ARG A 105 -3.54 -13.19 -0.14
C ARG A 105 -3.92 -13.07 1.33
N ALA A 106 -4.51 -14.13 1.89
CA ALA A 106 -4.89 -14.18 3.30
C ALA A 106 -3.67 -14.01 4.23
N GLN A 107 -2.58 -14.73 3.96
CA GLN A 107 -1.33 -14.63 4.74
C GLN A 107 -0.71 -13.23 4.63
N THR A 108 -0.75 -12.60 3.47
CA THR A 108 -0.24 -11.24 3.27
C THR A 108 -1.02 -10.24 4.12
N ILE A 109 -2.36 -10.30 4.09
CA ILE A 109 -3.21 -9.43 4.90
C ILE A 109 -2.97 -9.69 6.39
N TYR A 110 -2.93 -10.96 6.81
CA TYR A 110 -2.72 -11.33 8.21
C TYR A 110 -1.37 -10.85 8.76
N ARG A 111 -0.29 -10.96 7.97
CA ARG A 111 1.03 -10.43 8.38
C ARG A 111 1.00 -8.93 8.55
N LYS A 112 0.33 -8.20 7.66
CA LYS A 112 0.18 -6.74 7.75
C LYS A 112 -0.62 -6.33 9.00
N LEU A 113 -1.68 -7.05 9.32
CA LEU A 113 -2.48 -6.81 10.53
C LEU A 113 -1.71 -7.11 11.83
N LYS A 114 -0.80 -8.10 11.81
CA LYS A 114 0.05 -8.46 12.93
C LYS A 114 1.34 -7.64 13.03
N SER A 115 1.63 -6.80 12.05
CA SER A 115 2.79 -5.90 12.14
C SER A 115 2.69 -5.05 13.42
N PRO A 116 3.81 -4.84 14.15
CA PRO A 116 3.79 -4.03 15.37
C PRO A 116 3.08 -2.70 15.13
N HIS A 117 2.39 -2.20 16.15
CA HIS A 117 1.68 -0.92 16.07
C HIS A 117 2.60 0.13 15.46
N ALA A 118 2.12 0.80 14.44
CA ALA A 118 2.82 1.90 13.82
C ALA A 118 3.18 2.92 14.90
N SER A 119 4.48 3.09 15.16
CA SER A 119 4.96 3.93 16.25
C SER A 119 4.99 5.41 15.85
N ASP A 120 5.09 5.68 14.55
CA ASP A 120 5.14 7.04 14.04
C ASP A 120 4.13 7.28 12.89
N THR A 121 3.92 8.55 12.56
CA THR A 121 2.98 8.97 11.52
C THR A 121 3.32 8.40 10.14
N LEU A 122 4.62 8.25 9.82
CA LEU A 122 5.06 7.65 8.56
C LEU A 122 4.63 6.17 8.48
N ASP A 123 4.86 5.42 9.54
CA ASP A 123 4.45 4.03 9.65
C ASP A 123 2.94 3.87 9.47
N LYS A 124 2.16 4.75 10.08
CA LYS A 124 0.71 4.77 9.99
C LYS A 124 0.24 5.04 8.55
N ILE A 125 0.84 6.00 7.85
CA ILE A 125 0.52 6.32 6.44
C ILE A 125 0.87 5.15 5.53
N VAL A 126 2.07 4.57 5.66
CA VAL A 126 2.51 3.43 4.84
C VAL A 126 1.59 2.22 5.07
N ASN A 127 1.27 1.92 6.33
CA ASN A 127 0.36 0.83 6.68
C ASN A 127 -1.06 1.07 6.14
N PHE A 128 -1.57 2.31 6.23
CA PHE A 128 -2.86 2.69 5.64
C PHE A 128 -2.91 2.34 4.16
N MET A 129 -1.89 2.72 3.40
CA MET A 129 -1.79 2.40 1.97
C MET A 129 -1.65 0.90 1.71
N GLN A 130 -0.72 0.24 2.40
CA GLN A 130 -0.45 -1.19 2.20
C GLN A 130 -1.65 -2.09 2.47
N LEU A 131 -2.50 -1.75 3.45
CA LEU A 131 -3.70 -2.52 3.78
C LEU A 131 -4.80 -2.36 2.74
N ARG A 132 -4.85 -1.24 2.04
CA ARG A 132 -5.94 -0.87 1.13
C ARG A 132 -5.59 -1.05 -0.36
N CYS A 133 -4.30 -1.13 -0.68
CA CYS A 133 -3.86 -1.36 -2.06
C CYS A 133 -4.01 -2.83 -2.47
N ILE A 134 -4.35 -3.04 -3.74
CA ILE A 134 -4.49 -4.36 -4.37
C ILE A 134 -3.11 -5.00 -4.50
N THR A 135 -2.13 -4.22 -4.98
CA THR A 135 -0.74 -4.66 -5.13
C THR A 135 0.19 -3.91 -4.17
N PRO A 136 1.28 -4.58 -3.69
CA PRO A 136 2.24 -3.95 -2.79
C PRO A 136 3.24 -3.01 -3.50
N THR A 137 3.28 -3.01 -4.81
CA THR A 137 4.25 -2.30 -5.66
C THR A 137 3.56 -1.43 -6.70
N GLY A 138 4.33 -0.60 -7.39
CA GLY A 138 3.88 0.24 -8.50
C GLY A 138 3.14 1.51 -8.07
N GLU A 139 2.69 2.26 -9.07
CA GLU A 139 2.04 3.56 -8.90
C GLU A 139 0.73 3.48 -8.14
N LYS A 140 0.55 4.40 -7.19
CA LYS A 140 -0.70 4.59 -6.43
C LYS A 140 -1.06 6.07 -6.38
N LYS A 141 -2.35 6.33 -6.45
CA LYS A 141 -2.88 7.67 -6.24
C LYS A 141 -3.99 7.62 -5.20
N LEU A 142 -3.77 8.26 -4.07
CA LEU A 142 -4.76 8.40 -3.00
C LEU A 142 -5.40 9.77 -3.09
N GLN A 143 -6.71 9.79 -3.30
CA GLN A 143 -7.53 10.99 -3.22
C GLN A 143 -8.23 11.01 -1.86
N ILE A 144 -7.82 11.93 -0.98
CA ILE A 144 -8.33 12.06 0.39
C ILE A 144 -8.14 13.49 0.89
N ARG A 145 -8.96 13.94 1.84
CA ARG A 145 -8.66 15.17 2.58
C ARG A 145 -7.66 14.87 3.70
N MET A 146 -6.85 15.86 4.04
CA MET A 146 -5.82 15.73 5.09
C MET A 146 -6.45 15.38 6.46
N GLU A 147 -7.61 15.96 6.74
CA GLU A 147 -8.37 15.71 7.96
C GLU A 147 -8.85 14.25 8.02
N ASP A 148 -9.41 13.74 6.91
CA ASP A 148 -9.92 12.37 6.83
C ASP A 148 -8.77 11.35 6.94
N LEU A 149 -7.61 11.64 6.33
CA LEU A 149 -6.43 10.78 6.48
C LEU A 149 -5.95 10.75 7.94
N ALA A 150 -5.88 11.90 8.59
CA ALA A 150 -5.46 12.00 9.99
C ALA A 150 -6.39 11.18 10.91
N GLU A 151 -7.71 11.28 10.70
CA GLU A 151 -8.71 10.48 11.43
C GLU A 151 -8.52 8.98 11.17
N GLN A 152 -8.29 8.58 9.90
CA GLN A 152 -8.13 7.17 9.53
C GLN A 152 -6.90 6.50 10.10
N ILE A 153 -5.86 7.26 10.40
CA ILE A 153 -4.61 6.73 10.95
C ILE A 153 -4.44 7.04 12.44
N ASP A 154 -5.47 7.60 13.08
CA ASP A 154 -5.44 8.03 14.47
C ASP A 154 -4.20 8.91 14.77
N ASP A 155 -4.16 10.06 14.09
CA ASP A 155 -3.06 11.03 14.24
C ASP A 155 -3.56 12.47 14.01
N THR A 156 -2.73 13.46 14.30
CA THR A 156 -3.10 14.85 14.09
C THR A 156 -2.87 15.27 12.62
N ARG A 157 -3.71 16.19 12.13
CA ARG A 157 -3.52 16.78 10.80
C ARG A 157 -2.13 17.44 10.64
N ILE A 158 -1.59 17.99 11.73
CA ILE A 158 -0.28 18.65 11.73
C ILE A 158 0.82 17.63 11.46
N ASN A 159 0.82 16.50 12.18
CA ASN A 159 1.79 15.43 11.99
C ASN A 159 1.71 14.83 10.60
N VAL A 160 0.49 14.54 10.12
CA VAL A 160 0.26 14.02 8.76
C VAL A 160 0.82 15.00 7.71
N SER A 161 0.50 16.31 7.84
CA SER A 161 0.99 17.32 6.92
C SER A 161 2.52 17.42 6.93
N LYS A 162 3.16 17.36 8.11
CA LYS A 162 4.62 17.39 8.26
C LYS A 162 5.26 16.21 7.53
N VAL A 163 4.82 14.99 7.81
CA VAL A 163 5.38 13.77 7.20
C VAL A 163 5.16 13.74 5.69
N LEU A 164 3.97 14.12 5.20
CA LEU A 164 3.73 14.17 3.76
C LEU A 164 4.61 15.22 3.05
N ASN A 165 4.89 16.36 3.67
CA ASN A 165 5.82 17.33 3.11
C ASN A 165 7.27 16.80 3.14
N GLU A 166 7.72 16.12 4.18
CA GLU A 166 9.02 15.45 4.22
C GLU A 166 9.16 14.43 3.09
N LEU A 167 8.15 13.59 2.84
CA LEU A 167 8.13 12.62 1.74
C LEU A 167 8.15 13.30 0.36
N LYS A 168 7.44 14.41 0.21
CA LYS A 168 7.44 15.21 -1.02
C LYS A 168 8.81 15.84 -1.27
N ASP A 169 9.41 16.44 -0.25
CA ASP A 169 10.72 17.09 -0.35
C ASP A 169 11.82 16.05 -0.62
N GLY A 170 11.67 14.83 -0.10
CA GLY A 170 12.50 13.67 -0.44
C GLY A 170 12.21 13.05 -1.81
N GLY A 171 11.26 13.58 -2.58
CA GLY A 171 10.92 13.08 -3.92
C GLY A 171 10.20 11.74 -3.96
N VAL A 172 9.76 11.22 -2.80
CA VAL A 172 9.10 9.92 -2.65
C VAL A 172 7.66 9.98 -3.13
N ILE A 173 6.98 11.11 -2.89
CA ILE A 173 5.60 11.36 -3.29
C ILE A 173 5.46 12.72 -3.96
N ARG A 174 4.33 12.93 -4.64
CA ARG A 174 3.89 14.23 -5.13
C ARG A 174 2.59 14.60 -4.44
N LEU A 175 2.48 15.86 -4.01
CA LEU A 175 1.28 16.38 -3.36
C LEU A 175 0.59 17.40 -4.25
N SER A 176 -0.71 17.25 -4.41
CA SER A 176 -1.60 18.25 -4.97
C SER A 176 -2.88 18.34 -4.13
N ARG A 177 -3.81 19.22 -4.48
CA ARG A 177 -5.01 19.43 -3.68
C ARG A 177 -5.80 18.14 -3.53
N ARG A 178 -5.85 17.58 -2.32
CA ARG A 178 -6.53 16.32 -1.96
C ARG A 178 -6.00 15.06 -2.68
N ILE A 179 -4.81 15.12 -3.27
CA ILE A 179 -4.21 14.00 -3.97
C ILE A 179 -2.80 13.80 -3.45
N ILE A 180 -2.52 12.58 -3.04
CA ILE A 180 -1.21 12.06 -2.73
C ILE A 180 -0.88 11.07 -3.85
N ASP A 181 0.08 11.46 -4.69
CA ASP A 181 0.55 10.66 -5.81
C ASP A 181 1.85 9.96 -5.39
N ILE A 182 1.83 8.65 -5.38
CA ILE A 182 2.92 7.77 -4.99
C ILE A 182 3.42 7.07 -6.26
N PRO A 183 4.50 7.56 -6.87
CA PRO A 183 5.01 7.00 -8.13
C PRO A 183 5.37 5.52 -8.02
N ASP A 184 5.86 5.11 -6.86
CA ASP A 184 6.15 3.71 -6.58
C ASP A 184 5.99 3.39 -5.09
N MET A 185 5.09 2.46 -4.81
CA MET A 185 4.79 2.04 -3.44
C MET A 185 5.94 1.28 -2.78
N GLU A 186 6.81 0.63 -3.55
CA GLU A 186 7.99 -0.04 -3.04
C GLU A 186 9.02 0.99 -2.54
N THR A 187 9.23 2.06 -3.28
CA THR A 187 10.10 3.17 -2.86
C THR A 187 9.61 3.80 -1.55
N LEU A 188 8.29 4.02 -1.41
CA LEU A 188 7.72 4.54 -0.16
C LEU A 188 7.93 3.56 1.01
N SER A 189 7.76 2.26 0.79
CA SER A 189 7.98 1.23 1.80
C SER A 189 9.46 1.14 2.21
N ASN A 190 10.38 1.19 1.25
CA ASN A 190 11.82 1.18 1.49
C ASN A 190 12.30 2.45 2.20
N TYR A 191 11.71 3.61 1.89
CA TYR A 191 12.01 4.86 2.60
C TYR A 191 11.72 4.74 4.11
N LYS A 192 10.62 4.11 4.46
CA LYS A 192 10.28 3.78 5.84
C LYS A 192 11.34 2.88 6.50
N GLU A 193 11.73 1.77 5.84
CA GLU A 193 12.71 0.84 6.38
C GLU A 193 14.11 1.48 6.50
N ASN A 194 14.54 2.24 5.51
CA ASN A 194 15.81 2.97 5.54
C ASN A 194 15.84 4.01 6.67
N LYS A 195 14.74 4.73 6.90
CA LYS A 195 14.63 5.69 8.01
C LYS A 195 14.76 5.00 9.35
N LYS A 196 14.15 3.83 9.54
CA LYS A 196 14.29 3.02 10.77
C LYS A 196 15.70 2.50 10.98
N THR A 197 16.33 1.96 9.94
CA THR A 197 17.71 1.45 10.00
C THR A 197 18.67 2.57 10.37
N LEU A 198 18.56 3.72 9.72
CA LEU A 198 19.39 4.90 9.99
C LEU A 198 19.23 5.39 11.44
N PHE A 199 18.00 5.33 11.99
CA PHE A 199 17.75 5.69 13.39
C PHE A 199 18.35 4.66 14.35
N MET A 200 18.17 3.35 14.09
CA MET A 200 18.71 2.28 14.95
C MET A 200 20.24 2.22 14.96
N GLU A 201 20.90 2.57 13.85
CA GLU A 201 22.35 2.55 13.71
C GLU A 201 22.99 3.91 14.02
N ASN A 202 22.21 4.95 14.34
CA ASN A 202 22.73 6.29 14.59
C ASN A 202 23.56 6.32 15.89
N PRO A 203 24.88 6.59 15.79
CA PRO A 203 25.78 6.57 16.96
C PRO A 203 25.41 7.58 18.04
N PHE A 204 24.72 8.67 17.70
CA PHE A 204 24.26 9.65 18.70
C PHE A 204 23.11 9.15 19.58
N LEU A 205 22.36 8.15 19.10
CA LEU A 205 21.17 7.62 19.77
C LEU A 205 21.44 6.30 20.50
N GLN A 206 22.71 5.82 20.47
CA GLN A 206 23.15 4.61 21.14
C GLN A 206 23.98 4.93 22.38
N PRO A 207 23.96 4.07 23.41
CA PRO A 207 24.88 4.19 24.52
C PRO A 207 26.35 4.13 24.05
N TYR A 208 27.16 5.09 24.48
CA TYR A 208 28.58 5.10 24.08
C TYR A 208 29.35 3.99 24.79
N THR A 209 29.93 3.08 24.03
CA THR A 209 30.80 1.99 24.51
C THR A 209 32.29 2.35 24.43
N THR A 210 32.61 3.57 24.06
CA THR A 210 33.98 4.12 23.96
C THR A 210 34.62 4.33 25.32
N PRO A 211 35.95 4.33 25.41
CA PRO A 211 36.64 4.67 26.66
C PRO A 211 36.15 6.03 27.18
N HIS A 212 35.81 6.07 28.50
CA HIS A 212 35.31 7.25 29.20
C HIS A 212 33.95 7.79 28.68
N GLY A 213 33.15 7.00 27.93
CA GLY A 213 31.85 7.42 27.38
C GLY A 213 31.93 8.58 26.38
N THR A 214 33.05 8.70 25.68
CA THR A 214 33.26 9.76 24.69
C THR A 214 32.46 9.48 23.43
N VAL A 215 32.01 10.52 22.72
CA VAL A 215 31.29 10.43 21.46
C VAL A 215 32.14 9.70 20.40
N PRO A 216 31.64 8.65 19.74
CA PRO A 216 32.40 7.90 18.73
C PRO A 216 32.47 8.66 17.40
N PHE A 217 33.27 9.72 17.32
CA PHE A 217 33.37 10.60 16.15
C PHE A 217 33.83 9.89 14.88
N ASP A 218 34.53 8.78 15.01
CA ASP A 218 34.98 7.91 13.92
C ASP A 218 33.82 7.17 13.21
N LYS A 219 32.65 7.07 13.86
CA LYS A 219 31.44 6.43 13.33
C LYS A 219 30.36 7.41 12.92
N ILE A 220 30.56 8.71 13.18
CA ILE A 220 29.57 9.74 12.91
C ILE A 220 29.75 10.32 11.51
N GLU A 221 28.69 10.28 10.73
CA GLU A 221 28.58 10.89 9.41
C GLU A 221 27.56 12.03 9.43
N LEU A 222 27.60 12.91 8.42
CA LEU A 222 26.68 14.05 8.32
C LEU A 222 25.21 13.65 8.37
N VAL A 223 24.88 12.47 7.84
CA VAL A 223 23.51 11.91 7.83
C VAL A 223 22.96 11.60 9.22
N HIS A 224 23.82 11.43 10.22
CA HIS A 224 23.42 11.10 11.59
C HIS A 224 22.96 12.33 12.41
N TYR A 225 23.38 13.56 12.04
CA TYR A 225 23.10 14.77 12.84
C TYR A 225 21.63 15.14 12.85
N GLU A 226 21.00 15.23 11.69
CA GLU A 226 19.59 15.67 11.60
C GLU A 226 18.63 14.75 12.37
N PRO A 227 18.69 13.41 12.23
CA PRO A 227 17.85 12.51 13.02
C PRO A 227 18.09 12.62 14.53
N ALA A 228 19.35 12.78 14.97
CA ALA A 228 19.67 12.91 16.39
C ALA A 228 19.13 14.21 16.99
N ILE A 229 19.26 15.34 16.29
CA ILE A 229 18.71 16.62 16.72
C ILE A 229 17.18 16.58 16.82
N ARG A 230 16.52 16.00 15.83
CA ARG A 230 15.05 15.84 15.83
C ARG A 230 14.56 15.00 17.01
N GLU A 231 15.26 13.91 17.32
CA GLU A 231 14.93 13.06 18.47
C GLU A 231 15.13 13.78 19.78
N GLY A 232 16.24 14.51 19.94
CA GLY A 232 16.50 15.31 21.12
C GLY A 232 15.39 16.35 21.38
N ILE A 233 14.97 17.08 20.34
CA ILE A 233 13.84 18.04 20.43
C ILE A 233 12.54 17.31 20.81
N SER A 234 12.28 16.15 20.23
CA SER A 234 11.06 15.36 20.53
C SER A 234 11.03 14.84 21.97
N GLN A 235 12.18 14.54 22.55
CA GLN A 235 12.30 14.12 23.94
C GLN A 235 12.09 15.29 24.92
N GLU A 236 12.69 16.45 24.64
CA GLU A 236 12.45 17.67 25.42
C GLU A 236 10.98 18.11 25.39
N ASP A 237 10.33 18.07 24.23
CA ASP A 237 8.90 18.41 24.10
C ASP A 237 8.00 17.48 24.95
N LYS A 238 8.38 16.24 25.15
CA LYS A 238 7.65 15.30 26.03
C LYS A 238 7.88 15.61 27.50
N GLU A 239 9.12 15.91 27.89
CA GLU A 239 9.46 16.25 29.28
C GLU A 239 8.84 17.59 29.76
N ILE A 240 8.58 18.52 28.82
CA ILE A 240 7.93 19.81 29.15
C ILE A 240 6.40 19.64 29.30
N ASN A 241 5.80 18.62 28.67
CA ASN A 241 4.35 18.41 28.69
C ASN A 241 3.87 17.36 29.70
N ASP A 242 4.79 16.70 30.43
CA ASP A 242 4.53 15.84 31.57
C ASP A 242 4.67 16.63 32.89
#